data_f5c6f9f0bae3fd6eb886f33ce0e850a5
#
_entry.id   f5c6f9f0bae3fd6eb886f33ce0e850a5
#
_cell.length_a   1.000
_cell.length_b   1.000
_cell.length_c   1.000
_cell.angle_alpha   90.00
_cell.angle_beta   90.00
_cell.angle_gamma   90.00
#
_symmetry.space_group_name_H-M   'P 1'
#
loop_
_entity.id
_entity.type
_entity.pdbx_description
1 polymer ?
#
loop_
_entity_poly.entity_id
_entity_poly.type
_entity_poly.pdbx_seq_one_letter_code
_entity_poly.pdbx_strand_id
1 'polypeptide(L)'
;MLNVSCDDGSTYVKLAWLEQGEIKTHLSGNSFKDGWSPAILGTRKVFNYTVDGKKYSHDLGSTAAIGTTHVSYQYSTTNLLAIHHALLTSGLPPQEIALTVTLPVTEFFDADNQPNEANIEAKKNNVLRDISLNKGETFKIIDVKVMPESLPAALASIIADEVNPLERSLIVDLGGTTLDCGIIQGAFESITEVKGNAEIGTSRINRAVMNALMNASTPSSYYVTGEIIRNHLDEDYLRTLINDVDQISNIQSVIQMESASLADGVRNEIESFSGMHRIYLTGGGAEIIYSYIKEYFPRHKVSKVEEPQFALVKAMVRA
;
A
#
# COMPACT_ATOMS: atom_id res chain seq x y z
N MET A 1 23.20 13.47 -3.30
CA MET A 1 22.13 12.77 -4.02
C MET A 1 21.00 12.56 -3.02
N LEU A 2 19.76 12.82 -3.41
CA LEU A 2 18.59 12.61 -2.56
C LEU A 2 18.26 11.11 -2.52
N ASN A 3 18.08 10.56 -1.31
CA ASN A 3 17.57 9.22 -1.10
C ASN A 3 16.07 9.33 -0.78
N VAL A 4 15.25 8.57 -1.51
CA VAL A 4 13.80 8.49 -1.28
C VAL A 4 13.43 7.06 -0.99
N SER A 5 12.68 6.83 0.08
CA SER A 5 12.05 5.55 0.38
C SER A 5 10.64 5.52 -0.21
N CYS A 6 10.28 4.40 -0.82
CA CYS A 6 9.03 4.23 -1.54
C CYS A 6 8.40 2.89 -1.19
N ASP A 7 7.27 2.91 -0.49
CA ASP A 7 6.36 1.78 -0.39
C ASP A 7 5.39 1.88 -1.58
N ASP A 8 5.70 1.12 -2.62
CA ASP A 8 5.02 1.18 -3.92
C ASP A 8 3.85 0.18 -4.02
N GLY A 9 2.95 0.30 -3.07
CA GLY A 9 1.77 -0.55 -2.97
C GLY A 9 0.81 -0.43 -4.16
N SER A 10 0.00 -1.47 -4.35
CA SER A 10 -0.92 -1.61 -5.48
C SER A 10 -2.03 -0.54 -5.53
N THR A 11 -2.42 0.02 -4.40
CA THR A 11 -3.52 1.01 -4.29
C THR A 11 -3.03 2.42 -4.02
N TYR A 12 -1.97 2.55 -3.25
CA TYR A 12 -1.30 3.81 -2.91
C TYR A 12 0.20 3.61 -2.91
N VAL A 13 0.90 4.61 -3.44
CA VAL A 13 2.34 4.76 -3.28
C VAL A 13 2.61 5.75 -2.14
N LYS A 14 3.45 5.37 -1.20
CA LYS A 14 3.87 6.22 -0.09
C LYS A 14 5.36 6.51 -0.27
N LEU A 15 5.73 7.77 -0.16
CA LEU A 15 7.12 8.20 -0.18
C LEU A 15 7.52 8.76 1.18
N ALA A 16 8.79 8.58 1.53
CA ALA A 16 9.42 9.31 2.62
C ALA A 16 10.87 9.68 2.27
N TRP A 17 11.30 10.84 2.76
CA TRP A 17 12.68 11.33 2.60
C TRP A 17 13.06 12.22 3.78
N LEU A 18 14.36 12.41 3.97
CA LEU A 18 14.88 13.37 4.94
C LEU A 18 15.01 14.75 4.30
N GLU A 19 14.40 15.74 4.91
CA GLU A 19 14.55 17.15 4.55
C GLU A 19 14.83 17.96 5.81
N GLN A 20 15.98 18.60 5.88
CA GLN A 20 16.42 19.38 7.03
C GLN A 20 16.38 18.65 8.38
N GLY A 21 16.63 17.32 8.36
CA GLY A 21 16.59 16.47 9.57
C GLY A 21 15.22 15.94 9.94
N GLU A 22 14.16 16.34 9.24
CA GLU A 22 12.80 15.84 9.43
C GLU A 22 12.41 14.83 8.36
N ILE A 23 11.64 13.81 8.71
CA ILE A 23 11.06 12.89 7.74
C ILE A 23 9.83 13.57 7.12
N LYS A 24 9.89 13.82 5.82
CA LYS A 24 8.74 14.23 5.01
C LYS A 24 8.11 13.00 4.38
N THR A 25 6.78 13.02 4.22
CA THR A 25 6.02 11.93 3.62
C THR A 25 5.08 12.44 2.54
N HIS A 26 4.78 11.57 1.58
CA HIS A 26 3.79 11.86 0.53
C HIS A 26 2.98 10.60 0.21
N LEU A 27 1.68 10.78 -0.03
CA LEU A 27 0.75 9.73 -0.44
C LEU A 27 0.23 10.02 -1.85
N SER A 28 0.30 9.03 -2.73
CA SER A 28 -0.22 9.12 -4.10
C SER A 28 -1.15 7.96 -4.40
N GLY A 29 -2.34 8.25 -4.92
CA GLY A 29 -3.26 7.22 -5.38
C GLY A 29 -2.77 6.58 -6.68
N ASN A 30 -2.91 5.26 -6.77
CA ASN A 30 -2.46 4.50 -7.93
C ASN A 30 -3.64 4.22 -8.88
N SER A 31 -3.76 5.01 -9.93
CA SER A 31 -4.82 4.84 -10.93
C SER A 31 -4.36 5.35 -12.31
N PHE A 32 -4.08 4.42 -13.21
CA PHE A 32 -3.65 4.71 -14.57
C PHE A 32 -4.57 4.06 -15.59
N LYS A 33 -4.71 4.71 -16.73
CA LYS A 33 -5.42 4.16 -17.89
C LYS A 33 -4.59 4.29 -19.15
N ASP A 34 -4.91 3.46 -20.14
CA ASP A 34 -4.32 3.55 -21.48
C ASP A 34 -4.68 4.86 -22.17
N GLY A 35 -3.75 5.37 -22.96
CA GLY A 35 -3.88 6.60 -23.72
C GLY A 35 -3.64 7.87 -22.90
N TRP A 36 -3.49 8.97 -23.62
CA TRP A 36 -3.36 10.30 -23.01
C TRP A 36 -4.74 10.92 -22.75
N SER A 37 -4.88 11.52 -21.59
CA SER A 37 -6.03 12.38 -21.29
C SER A 37 -5.87 13.75 -21.95
N PRO A 38 -6.96 14.38 -22.45
CA PRO A 38 -6.91 15.71 -23.02
C PRO A 38 -6.50 16.74 -21.97
N ALA A 39 -5.54 17.62 -22.33
CA ALA A 39 -5.16 18.76 -21.52
C ALA A 39 -6.11 19.92 -21.84
N ILE A 40 -6.98 20.28 -20.91
CA ILE A 40 -7.83 21.47 -21.02
C ILE A 40 -7.04 22.66 -20.50
N LEU A 41 -7.11 23.79 -21.19
CA LEU A 41 -6.58 25.07 -20.71
C LEU A 41 -7.27 25.42 -19.38
N GLY A 42 -6.58 25.31 -18.27
CA GLY A 42 -7.13 25.57 -16.94
C GLY A 42 -6.28 24.96 -15.80
N THR A 43 -6.84 24.90 -14.66
CA THR A 43 -6.22 24.85 -13.34
C THR A 43 -5.63 23.50 -12.92
N ARG A 44 -5.87 22.39 -13.61
CA ARG A 44 -5.39 21.07 -13.22
C ARG A 44 -4.28 20.54 -14.14
N LYS A 45 -3.14 20.21 -13.55
CA LYS A 45 -2.05 19.54 -14.28
C LYS A 45 -2.49 18.11 -14.65
N VAL A 46 -2.50 17.80 -15.96
CA VAL A 46 -2.73 16.45 -16.48
C VAL A 46 -1.39 15.76 -16.66
N PHE A 47 -1.26 14.59 -16.06
CA PHE A 47 -0.05 13.77 -16.18
C PHE A 47 -0.25 12.70 -17.24
N ASN A 48 0.37 12.91 -18.39
CA ASN A 48 0.41 11.99 -19.52
C ASN A 48 1.82 11.44 -19.69
N TYR A 49 1.93 10.13 -19.70
CA TYR A 49 3.21 9.40 -19.70
C TYR A 49 3.41 8.62 -20.99
N THR A 50 4.68 8.37 -21.32
CA THR A 50 5.08 7.41 -22.35
C THR A 50 6.14 6.49 -21.77
N VAL A 51 5.93 5.18 -21.89
CA VAL A 51 6.87 4.11 -21.51
C VAL A 51 6.90 3.11 -22.66
N ASP A 52 8.09 2.80 -23.18
CA ASP A 52 8.30 1.90 -24.33
C ASP A 52 7.38 2.20 -25.53
N GLY A 53 7.17 3.48 -25.82
CA GLY A 53 6.30 3.97 -26.91
C GLY A 53 4.80 3.89 -26.64
N LYS A 54 4.35 3.29 -25.53
CA LYS A 54 2.94 3.24 -25.12
C LYS A 54 2.58 4.46 -24.28
N LYS A 55 1.34 4.90 -24.42
CA LYS A 55 0.80 6.12 -23.79
C LYS A 55 -0.10 5.76 -22.61
N TYR A 56 0.04 6.50 -21.52
CA TYR A 56 -0.76 6.32 -20.30
C TYR A 56 -1.14 7.68 -19.71
N SER A 57 -2.19 7.72 -18.92
CA SER A 57 -2.52 8.90 -18.12
C SER A 57 -2.94 8.52 -16.71
N HIS A 58 -2.60 9.37 -15.74
CA HIS A 58 -3.09 9.25 -14.36
C HIS A 58 -4.48 9.86 -14.25
N ASP A 59 -5.44 9.07 -13.71
CA ASP A 59 -6.83 9.52 -13.56
C ASP A 59 -7.51 8.73 -12.42
N LEU A 60 -7.64 9.37 -11.27
CA LEU A 60 -8.22 8.76 -10.07
C LEU A 60 -9.71 8.40 -10.21
N GLY A 61 -10.42 9.12 -11.07
CA GLY A 61 -11.85 8.91 -11.31
C GLY A 61 -12.16 7.90 -12.42
N SER A 62 -11.16 7.37 -13.13
CA SER A 62 -11.38 6.54 -14.30
C SER A 62 -11.92 5.16 -13.94
N THR A 63 -13.08 4.80 -14.48
CA THR A 63 -13.62 3.43 -14.43
C THR A 63 -12.89 2.47 -15.38
N ALA A 64 -12.05 2.99 -16.29
CA ALA A 64 -11.20 2.22 -17.20
C ALA A 64 -9.75 2.12 -16.68
N ALA A 65 -9.52 2.29 -15.39
CA ALA A 65 -8.21 2.16 -14.79
C ALA A 65 -7.68 0.72 -14.91
N ILE A 66 -6.38 0.61 -15.20
CA ILE A 66 -5.68 -0.67 -15.27
C ILE A 66 -5.65 -1.28 -13.86
N GLY A 67 -6.04 -2.56 -13.75
CA GLY A 67 -6.02 -3.28 -12.46
C GLY A 67 -4.59 -3.44 -11.93
N THR A 68 -4.41 -3.17 -10.65
CA THR A 68 -3.10 -3.22 -9.96
C THR A 68 -3.06 -4.21 -8.79
N THR A 69 -4.22 -4.75 -8.38
CA THR A 69 -4.35 -5.61 -7.20
C THR A 69 -4.02 -7.08 -7.51
N HIS A 70 -2.80 -7.32 -7.95
CA HIS A 70 -2.22 -8.65 -8.22
C HIS A 70 -0.70 -8.59 -8.00
N VAL A 71 -0.08 -9.70 -7.63
CA VAL A 71 1.35 -9.75 -7.25
C VAL A 71 2.27 -9.29 -8.39
N SER A 72 1.98 -9.69 -9.65
CA SER A 72 2.77 -9.28 -10.82
C SER A 72 2.75 -7.76 -11.10
N TYR A 73 1.92 -6.99 -10.40
CA TYR A 73 1.95 -5.52 -10.42
C TYR A 73 3.35 -4.99 -10.10
N GLN A 74 4.08 -5.62 -9.18
CA GLN A 74 5.42 -5.21 -8.75
C GLN A 74 6.44 -5.09 -9.88
N TYR A 75 6.22 -5.79 -10.99
CA TYR A 75 7.10 -5.84 -12.17
C TYR A 75 6.47 -5.17 -13.40
N SER A 76 5.33 -4.50 -13.21
CA SER A 76 4.53 -3.94 -14.31
C SER A 76 4.91 -2.51 -14.66
N THR A 77 4.49 -2.08 -15.86
CA THR A 77 4.59 -0.67 -16.26
C THR A 77 3.76 0.24 -15.34
N THR A 78 2.63 -0.22 -14.82
CA THR A 78 1.80 0.57 -13.89
C THR A 78 2.48 0.81 -12.55
N ASN A 79 3.31 -0.12 -12.08
CA ASN A 79 4.15 0.10 -10.89
C ASN A 79 5.18 1.22 -11.14
N LEU A 80 5.90 1.16 -12.26
CA LEU A 80 6.84 2.22 -12.66
C LEU A 80 6.15 3.60 -12.76
N LEU A 81 4.98 3.64 -13.42
CA LEU A 81 4.18 4.87 -13.56
C LEU A 81 3.77 5.42 -12.20
N ALA A 82 3.34 4.56 -11.27
CA ALA A 82 2.88 4.95 -9.94
C ALA A 82 4.02 5.55 -9.10
N ILE A 83 5.21 4.96 -9.14
CA ILE A 83 6.42 5.49 -8.49
C ILE A 83 6.75 6.88 -9.03
N HIS A 84 6.87 7.04 -10.35
CA HIS A 84 7.19 8.33 -10.94
C HIS A 84 6.10 9.38 -10.71
N HIS A 85 4.82 8.99 -10.71
CA HIS A 85 3.72 9.90 -10.41
C HIS A 85 3.78 10.39 -8.96
N ALA A 86 4.06 9.49 -8.02
CA ALA A 86 4.24 9.86 -6.62
C ALA A 86 5.40 10.85 -6.44
N LEU A 87 6.54 10.60 -7.08
CA LEU A 87 7.68 11.52 -7.08
C LEU A 87 7.32 12.90 -7.65
N LEU A 88 6.63 12.95 -8.80
CA LEU A 88 6.25 14.19 -9.46
C LEU A 88 5.18 15.01 -8.72
N THR A 89 4.45 14.38 -7.81
CA THR A 89 3.41 15.01 -6.97
C THR A 89 3.85 15.27 -5.54
N SER A 90 5.04 14.82 -5.15
CA SER A 90 5.59 14.97 -3.79
C SER A 90 5.97 16.41 -3.40
N GLY A 91 6.09 17.30 -4.38
CA GLY A 91 6.64 18.64 -4.20
C GLY A 91 8.15 18.76 -4.42
N LEU A 92 8.86 17.64 -4.54
CA LEU A 92 10.28 17.63 -4.89
C LEU A 92 10.47 18.04 -6.35
N PRO A 93 11.51 18.81 -6.68
CA PRO A 93 11.86 19.10 -8.08
C PRO A 93 12.45 17.85 -8.74
N PRO A 94 12.16 17.60 -10.03
CA PRO A 94 12.80 16.54 -10.80
C PRO A 94 14.33 16.62 -10.73
N GLN A 95 14.97 15.52 -10.38
CA GLN A 95 16.42 15.41 -10.21
C GLN A 95 16.88 13.95 -10.26
N GLU A 96 18.18 13.71 -10.21
CA GLU A 96 18.73 12.37 -9.98
C GLU A 96 18.54 11.96 -8.52
N ILE A 97 18.04 10.73 -8.31
CA ILE A 97 17.74 10.17 -6.98
C ILE A 97 18.22 8.72 -6.87
N ALA A 98 18.53 8.31 -5.63
CA ALA A 98 18.54 6.90 -5.25
C ALA A 98 17.17 6.56 -4.62
N LEU A 99 16.63 5.41 -4.99
CA LEU A 99 15.30 4.97 -4.55
C LEU A 99 15.39 3.64 -3.81
N THR A 100 14.77 3.56 -2.64
CA THR A 100 14.51 2.28 -1.97
C THR A 100 13.05 1.92 -2.20
N VAL A 101 12.78 0.77 -2.84
CA VAL A 101 11.44 0.24 -3.12
C VAL A 101 11.19 -1.05 -2.35
N THR A 102 9.95 -1.56 -2.40
CA THR A 102 9.58 -2.76 -1.66
C THR A 102 9.12 -3.91 -2.54
N LEU A 103 9.16 -5.11 -1.98
CA LEU A 103 8.50 -6.31 -2.47
C LEU A 103 7.74 -6.97 -1.32
N PRO A 104 6.54 -7.54 -1.58
CA PRO A 104 5.88 -8.44 -0.64
C PRO A 104 6.82 -9.52 -0.14
N VAL A 105 6.65 -9.97 1.11
CA VAL A 105 7.57 -10.98 1.69
C VAL A 105 7.60 -12.26 0.87
N THR A 106 6.50 -12.65 0.23
CA THR A 106 6.40 -13.81 -0.68
C THR A 106 7.20 -13.68 -1.97
N GLU A 107 7.49 -12.44 -2.38
CA GLU A 107 8.29 -12.15 -3.57
C GLU A 107 9.75 -11.87 -3.20
N PHE A 108 9.97 -11.28 -2.03
CA PHE A 108 11.31 -10.93 -1.56
C PHE A 108 12.11 -12.14 -1.08
N PHE A 109 11.45 -13.10 -0.41
CA PHE A 109 12.08 -14.31 0.09
C PHE A 109 11.78 -15.52 -0.81
N ASP A 110 12.74 -16.40 -0.95
CA ASP A 110 12.58 -17.72 -1.57
C ASP A 110 12.04 -18.77 -0.58
N ALA A 111 11.93 -20.02 -1.02
CA ALA A 111 11.42 -21.12 -0.20
C ALA A 111 12.31 -21.47 1.02
N ASP A 112 13.56 -21.05 0.99
CA ASP A 112 14.54 -21.25 2.07
C ASP A 112 14.65 -20.00 2.97
N ASN A 113 13.74 -19.04 2.83
CA ASN A 113 13.74 -17.74 3.52
C ASN A 113 15.01 -16.91 3.26
N GLN A 114 15.63 -17.06 2.08
CA GLN A 114 16.73 -16.21 1.64
C GLN A 114 16.23 -15.17 0.63
N PRO A 115 16.94 -14.05 0.46
CA PRO A 115 16.59 -13.06 -0.55
C PRO A 115 16.47 -13.69 -1.94
N ASN A 116 15.33 -13.52 -2.59
CA ASN A 116 15.09 -13.98 -3.96
C ASN A 116 15.75 -13.02 -4.96
N GLU A 117 17.01 -13.27 -5.27
CA GLU A 117 17.81 -12.40 -6.13
C GLU A 117 17.19 -12.19 -7.52
N ALA A 118 16.50 -13.20 -8.06
CA ALA A 118 15.83 -13.07 -9.37
C ALA A 118 14.68 -12.04 -9.33
N ASN A 119 13.83 -12.10 -8.31
CA ASN A 119 12.74 -11.16 -8.12
C ASN A 119 13.25 -9.75 -7.79
N ILE A 120 14.26 -9.66 -6.93
CA ILE A 120 14.91 -8.40 -6.56
C ILE A 120 15.48 -7.71 -7.82
N GLU A 121 16.19 -8.46 -8.65
CA GLU A 121 16.76 -7.91 -9.89
C GLU A 121 15.68 -7.54 -10.91
N ALA A 122 14.62 -8.35 -11.05
CA ALA A 122 13.48 -8.03 -11.89
C ALA A 122 12.80 -6.71 -11.46
N LYS A 123 12.66 -6.50 -10.14
CA LYS A 123 12.12 -5.26 -9.57
C LYS A 123 13.00 -4.06 -9.89
N LYS A 124 14.33 -4.16 -9.65
CA LYS A 124 15.30 -3.11 -9.98
C LYS A 124 15.21 -2.72 -11.45
N ASN A 125 15.24 -3.72 -12.33
CA ASN A 125 15.18 -3.52 -13.78
C ASN A 125 13.88 -2.84 -14.21
N ASN A 126 12.73 -3.17 -13.58
CA ASN A 126 11.47 -2.47 -13.86
C ASN A 126 11.52 -0.99 -13.47
N VAL A 127 12.07 -0.68 -12.29
CA VAL A 127 12.11 0.68 -11.73
C VAL A 127 13.12 1.57 -12.46
N LEU A 128 14.19 0.99 -13.01
CA LEU A 128 15.22 1.71 -13.76
C LEU A 128 14.85 2.02 -15.22
N ARG A 129 13.67 1.56 -15.69
CA ARG A 129 13.21 1.85 -17.06
C ARG A 129 12.96 3.34 -17.26
N ASP A 130 13.19 3.78 -18.48
CA ASP A 130 12.94 5.16 -18.87
C ASP A 130 11.45 5.47 -18.99
N ILE A 131 11.06 6.63 -18.52
CA ILE A 131 9.73 7.19 -18.62
C ILE A 131 9.81 8.66 -19.08
N SER A 132 8.85 9.10 -19.86
CA SER A 132 8.74 10.50 -20.27
C SER A 132 7.34 11.04 -20.05
N LEU A 133 7.24 12.35 -19.80
CA LEU A 133 6.00 13.11 -19.80
C LEU A 133 5.76 13.75 -21.18
N ASN A 134 4.49 13.97 -21.51
CA ASN A 134 4.16 14.81 -22.67
C ASN A 134 4.57 16.28 -22.48
N LYS A 135 4.68 16.74 -21.23
CA LYS A 135 5.16 18.10 -20.86
C LYS A 135 5.85 18.05 -19.51
N GLY A 136 7.05 18.60 -19.45
CA GLY A 136 7.87 18.70 -18.24
C GLY A 136 8.94 17.62 -18.14
N GLU A 137 9.66 17.64 -17.04
CA GLU A 137 10.76 16.73 -16.73
C GLU A 137 10.30 15.63 -15.79
N THR A 138 11.00 14.49 -15.81
CA THR A 138 10.82 13.36 -14.88
C THR A 138 12.03 13.25 -13.96
N PHE A 139 11.86 12.55 -12.84
CA PHE A 139 13.01 12.14 -12.03
C PHE A 139 13.84 11.11 -12.79
N LYS A 140 15.15 11.13 -12.57
CA LYS A 140 16.07 10.09 -13.05
C LYS A 140 16.48 9.22 -11.87
N ILE A 141 15.98 8.01 -11.84
CA ILE A 141 16.33 7.01 -10.83
C ILE A 141 17.65 6.38 -11.29
N ILE A 142 18.72 6.56 -10.51
CA ILE A 142 20.07 6.10 -10.89
C ILE A 142 20.57 4.95 -10.03
N ASP A 143 19.92 4.70 -8.90
CA ASP A 143 20.21 3.58 -8.02
C ASP A 143 18.94 3.08 -7.37
N VAL A 144 18.79 1.75 -7.23
CA VAL A 144 17.61 1.10 -6.66
C VAL A 144 18.02 0.05 -5.64
N LYS A 145 17.57 0.23 -4.39
CA LYS A 145 17.61 -0.78 -3.34
C LYS A 145 16.22 -1.40 -3.20
N VAL A 146 16.12 -2.71 -3.02
CA VAL A 146 14.85 -3.40 -2.76
C VAL A 146 14.85 -3.93 -1.35
N MET A 147 13.76 -3.73 -0.60
CA MET A 147 13.56 -4.21 0.76
C MET A 147 12.27 -5.03 0.86
N PRO A 148 12.16 -5.96 1.82
CA PRO A 148 10.89 -6.63 2.08
C PRO A 148 9.89 -5.65 2.69
N GLU A 149 8.61 -5.84 2.37
CA GLU A 149 7.49 -5.18 3.04
C GLU A 149 7.34 -5.67 4.50
N SER A 150 6.44 -5.03 5.26
CA SER A 150 5.93 -5.52 6.54
C SER A 150 6.85 -5.30 7.76
N LEU A 151 7.86 -6.12 7.94
CA LEU A 151 8.59 -6.25 9.21
C LEU A 151 9.16 -4.94 9.76
N PRO A 152 9.84 -4.09 8.96
CA PRO A 152 10.41 -2.84 9.48
C PRO A 152 9.37 -1.85 10.02
N ALA A 153 8.12 -1.96 9.59
CA ALA A 153 7.05 -1.02 9.99
C ALA A 153 6.77 -1.00 11.50
N ALA A 154 7.00 -2.10 12.20
CA ALA A 154 6.75 -2.20 13.63
C ALA A 154 7.95 -1.77 14.51
N LEU A 155 9.13 -1.51 13.94
CA LEU A 155 10.36 -1.27 14.69
C LEU A 155 10.22 -0.14 15.71
N ALA A 156 9.64 0.98 15.32
CA ALA A 156 9.46 2.12 16.22
C ALA A 156 8.53 1.78 17.40
N SER A 157 7.46 1.04 17.17
CA SER A 157 6.51 0.61 18.20
C SER A 157 7.14 -0.42 19.15
N ILE A 158 7.95 -1.33 18.64
CA ILE A 158 8.66 -2.35 19.43
C ILE A 158 9.66 -1.69 20.37
N ILE A 159 10.42 -0.69 19.88
CA ILE A 159 11.36 0.07 20.71
C ILE A 159 10.61 0.88 21.77
N ALA A 160 9.52 1.56 21.40
CA ALA A 160 8.71 2.36 22.33
C ALA A 160 8.03 1.50 23.41
N ASP A 161 7.69 0.27 23.08
CA ASP A 161 7.07 -0.70 24.00
C ASP A 161 8.10 -1.41 24.91
N GLU A 162 9.40 -1.10 24.76
CA GLU A 162 10.50 -1.72 25.51
C GLU A 162 10.39 -3.25 25.55
N VAL A 163 10.15 -3.85 24.34
CA VAL A 163 9.92 -5.29 24.23
C VAL A 163 11.12 -6.08 24.76
N ASN A 164 10.85 -7.05 25.64
CA ASN A 164 11.91 -7.88 26.22
C ASN A 164 12.60 -8.70 25.12
N PRO A 165 13.94 -8.91 25.16
CA PRO A 165 14.68 -9.68 24.17
C PRO A 165 14.17 -11.11 23.95
N LEU A 166 13.47 -11.71 24.90
CA LEU A 166 12.87 -13.04 24.79
C LEU A 166 11.40 -13.04 24.33
N GLU A 167 10.77 -11.87 24.28
CA GLU A 167 9.39 -11.76 23.75
C GLU A 167 9.38 -11.95 22.23
N ARG A 168 8.31 -12.58 21.74
CA ARG A 168 8.05 -12.78 20.33
C ARG A 168 6.87 -11.90 19.92
N SER A 169 7.06 -11.09 18.91
CA SER A 169 6.06 -10.20 18.35
C SER A 169 5.68 -10.64 16.95
N LEU A 170 4.39 -10.82 16.71
CA LEU A 170 3.86 -11.04 15.36
C LEU A 170 3.56 -9.68 14.73
N ILE A 171 4.16 -9.42 13.59
CA ILE A 171 3.83 -8.28 12.74
C ILE A 171 2.83 -8.75 11.71
N VAL A 172 1.75 -7.99 11.53
CA VAL A 172 0.67 -8.27 10.58
C VAL A 172 0.46 -7.04 9.73
N ASP A 173 0.91 -7.10 8.49
CA ASP A 173 0.76 -6.02 7.51
C ASP A 173 -0.37 -6.34 6.53
N LEU A 174 -1.47 -5.61 6.63
CA LEU A 174 -2.59 -5.74 5.72
C LEU A 174 -2.54 -4.65 4.65
N GLY A 175 -2.08 -5.05 3.47
CA GLY A 175 -2.01 -4.22 2.28
C GLY A 175 -3.30 -4.20 1.46
N GLY A 176 -3.21 -3.60 0.26
CA GLY A 176 -4.30 -3.62 -0.73
C GLY A 176 -4.50 -5.00 -1.35
N THR A 177 -3.42 -5.73 -1.60
CA THR A 177 -3.40 -7.02 -2.31
C THR A 177 -3.04 -8.17 -1.40
N THR A 178 -2.06 -7.99 -0.50
CA THR A 178 -1.45 -9.04 0.31
C THR A 178 -1.66 -8.82 1.80
N LEU A 179 -1.62 -9.91 2.54
CA LEU A 179 -1.37 -9.95 3.98
C LEU A 179 0.03 -10.53 4.18
N ASP A 180 0.90 -9.77 4.80
CA ASP A 180 2.26 -10.19 5.10
C ASP A 180 2.46 -10.25 6.61
N CYS A 181 2.94 -11.41 7.11
CA CYS A 181 3.11 -11.68 8.52
C CYS A 181 4.53 -12.15 8.82
N GLY A 182 5.04 -11.80 9.98
CA GLY A 182 6.32 -12.34 10.44
C GLY A 182 6.50 -12.23 11.93
N ILE A 183 7.16 -13.23 12.51
CA ILE A 183 7.54 -13.24 13.93
C ILE A 183 8.95 -12.74 14.07
N ILE A 184 9.10 -11.73 14.90
CA ILE A 184 10.39 -11.22 15.37
C ILE A 184 10.56 -11.46 16.86
N GLN A 185 11.80 -11.68 17.27
CA GLN A 185 12.17 -11.80 18.67
C GLN A 185 12.84 -10.51 19.15
N GLY A 186 12.47 -10.06 20.34
CA GLY A 186 12.99 -8.85 20.95
C GLY A 186 12.84 -7.62 20.09
N ALA A 187 13.85 -6.78 20.06
CA ALA A 187 13.91 -5.57 19.21
C ALA A 187 14.61 -5.85 17.87
N PHE A 188 14.20 -6.91 17.15
CA PHE A 188 14.79 -7.41 15.91
C PHE A 188 16.11 -8.19 16.09
N GLU A 189 16.31 -8.86 17.22
CA GLU A 189 17.46 -9.79 17.37
C GLU A 189 17.40 -10.94 16.39
N SER A 190 16.19 -11.40 16.04
CA SER A 190 16.00 -12.39 14.97
C SER A 190 14.61 -12.32 14.36
N ILE A 191 14.51 -12.73 13.10
CA ILE A 191 13.25 -13.02 12.41
C ILE A 191 13.13 -14.55 12.39
N THR A 192 12.09 -15.10 13.02
CA THR A 192 11.96 -16.54 13.22
C THR A 192 11.01 -17.21 12.25
N GLU A 193 10.06 -16.44 11.69
CA GLU A 193 9.07 -16.96 10.77
C GLU A 193 8.52 -15.81 9.90
N VAL A 194 8.34 -16.07 8.60
CA VAL A 194 7.73 -15.12 7.66
C VAL A 194 6.73 -15.87 6.81
N LYS A 195 5.54 -15.29 6.61
CA LYS A 195 4.48 -15.86 5.78
C LYS A 195 3.69 -14.73 5.13
N GLY A 196 3.40 -14.89 3.84
CA GLY A 196 2.52 -13.98 3.10
C GLY A 196 1.32 -14.72 2.53
N ASN A 197 0.20 -14.02 2.35
CA ASN A 197 -0.98 -14.51 1.67
C ASN A 197 -1.45 -13.47 0.64
N ALA A 198 -1.31 -13.80 -0.64
CA ALA A 198 -1.67 -12.93 -1.76
C ALA A 198 -3.18 -12.88 -2.06
N GLU A 199 -4.00 -13.63 -1.33
CA GLU A 199 -5.45 -13.64 -1.49
C GLU A 199 -6.18 -12.82 -0.40
N ILE A 200 -5.45 -12.35 0.61
CA ILE A 200 -5.99 -11.55 1.71
C ILE A 200 -5.47 -10.12 1.58
N GLY A 201 -6.35 -9.20 1.20
CA GLY A 201 -6.07 -7.78 1.08
C GLY A 201 -7.35 -6.96 1.04
N THR A 202 -7.24 -5.65 1.29
CA THR A 202 -8.41 -4.74 1.33
C THR A 202 -9.12 -4.62 -0.03
N SER A 203 -8.49 -5.07 -1.12
CA SER A 203 -9.10 -5.14 -2.45
C SER A 203 -10.39 -5.99 -2.50
N ARG A 204 -10.56 -6.94 -1.58
CA ARG A 204 -11.79 -7.73 -1.46
C ARG A 204 -12.98 -6.84 -1.12
N ILE A 205 -12.82 -5.95 -0.14
CA ILE A 205 -13.86 -4.99 0.24
C ILE A 205 -14.17 -4.07 -0.95
N ASN A 206 -13.13 -3.53 -1.60
CA ASN A 206 -13.31 -2.65 -2.76
C ASN A 206 -14.16 -3.31 -3.85
N ARG A 207 -13.90 -4.57 -4.20
CA ARG A 207 -14.67 -5.28 -5.24
C ARG A 207 -16.14 -5.44 -4.89
N ALA A 208 -16.44 -5.81 -3.65
CA ALA A 208 -17.82 -5.95 -3.18
C ALA A 208 -18.56 -4.60 -3.19
N VAL A 209 -17.90 -3.55 -2.71
CA VAL A 209 -18.46 -2.19 -2.68
C VAL A 209 -18.63 -1.62 -4.10
N MET A 210 -17.71 -1.87 -5.04
CA MET A 210 -17.88 -1.48 -6.45
C MET A 210 -19.13 -2.11 -7.05
N ASN A 211 -19.42 -3.37 -6.74
CA ASN A 211 -20.65 -4.04 -7.21
C ASN A 211 -21.91 -3.41 -6.58
N ALA A 212 -21.88 -3.08 -5.29
CA ALA A 212 -22.97 -2.37 -4.64
C ALA A 212 -23.20 -0.97 -5.23
N LEU A 213 -22.12 -0.24 -5.54
CA LEU A 213 -22.17 1.07 -6.20
C LEU A 213 -22.74 0.98 -7.63
N MET A 214 -22.41 -0.07 -8.37
CA MET A 214 -23.02 -0.30 -9.69
C MET A 214 -24.55 -0.47 -9.58
N ASN A 215 -25.03 -1.22 -8.57
CA ASN A 215 -26.46 -1.37 -8.29
C ASN A 215 -27.12 -0.05 -7.86
N ALA A 216 -26.35 0.86 -7.27
CA ALA A 216 -26.75 2.21 -6.92
C ALA A 216 -26.55 3.22 -8.08
N SER A 217 -26.48 2.74 -9.33
CA SER A 217 -26.27 3.57 -10.54
C SER A 217 -25.03 4.49 -10.45
N THR A 218 -24.02 4.08 -9.68
CA THR A 218 -22.80 4.84 -9.39
C THR A 218 -21.56 4.04 -9.84
N PRO A 219 -21.27 3.94 -11.15
CA PRO A 219 -20.03 3.32 -11.60
C PRO A 219 -18.84 4.10 -11.04
N SER A 220 -17.94 3.40 -10.36
CA SER A 220 -16.87 4.02 -9.61
C SER A 220 -15.50 3.44 -9.98
N SER A 221 -14.45 4.25 -9.88
CA SER A 221 -13.08 3.77 -9.94
C SER A 221 -12.70 3.07 -8.64
N TYR A 222 -11.62 2.26 -8.70
CA TYR A 222 -11.07 1.62 -7.51
C TYR A 222 -10.69 2.65 -6.43
N TYR A 223 -10.11 3.79 -6.83
CA TYR A 223 -9.73 4.87 -5.93
C TYR A 223 -10.96 5.52 -5.26
N VAL A 224 -11.97 5.93 -6.04
CA VAL A 224 -13.20 6.55 -5.50
C VAL A 224 -13.93 5.58 -4.57
N THR A 225 -13.96 4.30 -4.90
CA THR A 225 -14.52 3.26 -4.01
C THR A 225 -13.76 3.20 -2.69
N GLY A 226 -12.43 3.29 -2.73
CA GLY A 226 -11.59 3.35 -1.51
C GLY A 226 -11.88 4.59 -0.66
N GLU A 227 -12.17 5.74 -1.27
CA GLU A 227 -12.60 6.95 -0.55
C GLU A 227 -13.98 6.74 0.12
N ILE A 228 -14.92 6.11 -0.58
CA ILE A 228 -16.24 5.76 -0.02
C ILE A 228 -16.10 4.82 1.17
N ILE A 229 -15.22 3.80 1.08
CA ILE A 229 -14.97 2.87 2.20
C ILE A 229 -14.39 3.61 3.40
N ARG A 230 -13.41 4.48 3.20
CA ARG A 230 -12.79 5.24 4.30
C ARG A 230 -13.76 6.19 5.00
N ASN A 231 -14.66 6.79 4.24
CA ASN A 231 -15.61 7.79 4.73
C ASN A 231 -17.03 7.21 4.88
N HIS A 232 -17.17 5.88 5.03
CA HIS A 232 -18.48 5.23 5.01
C HIS A 232 -19.42 5.65 6.15
N LEU A 233 -18.92 6.24 7.22
CA LEU A 233 -19.72 6.76 8.32
C LEU A 233 -20.15 8.22 8.12
N ASP A 234 -19.58 8.92 7.14
CA ASP A 234 -19.93 10.30 6.78
C ASP A 234 -20.99 10.29 5.66
N GLU A 235 -22.26 10.30 6.08
CA GLU A 235 -23.39 10.21 5.14
C GLU A 235 -23.46 11.45 4.21
N ASP A 236 -23.11 12.63 4.69
CA ASP A 236 -23.09 13.83 3.87
C ASP A 236 -22.03 13.73 2.76
N TYR A 237 -20.86 13.22 3.08
CA TYR A 237 -19.84 12.92 2.08
C TYR A 237 -20.32 11.87 1.06
N LEU A 238 -20.93 10.78 1.51
CA LEU A 238 -21.43 9.72 0.63
C LEU A 238 -22.49 10.25 -0.35
N ARG A 239 -23.38 11.13 0.10
CA ARG A 239 -24.40 11.80 -0.75
C ARG A 239 -23.78 12.62 -1.88
N THR A 240 -22.55 13.07 -1.78
CA THR A 240 -21.86 13.79 -2.85
C THR A 240 -21.36 12.88 -3.97
N LEU A 241 -21.20 11.58 -3.70
CA LEU A 241 -20.60 10.62 -4.62
C LEU A 241 -21.55 9.55 -5.14
N ILE A 242 -22.59 9.21 -4.38
CA ILE A 242 -23.55 8.13 -4.69
C ILE A 242 -24.80 8.69 -5.33
N ASN A 243 -25.11 8.22 -6.56
CA ASN A 243 -26.24 8.73 -7.33
C ASN A 243 -27.59 8.30 -6.74
N ASP A 244 -27.72 7.03 -6.34
CA ASP A 244 -28.92 6.53 -5.66
C ASP A 244 -28.69 6.56 -4.14
N VAL A 245 -29.06 7.67 -3.53
CA VAL A 245 -28.85 7.91 -2.09
C VAL A 245 -29.63 6.95 -1.18
N ASP A 246 -30.68 6.32 -1.68
CA ASP A 246 -31.45 5.32 -0.91
C ASP A 246 -30.66 4.03 -0.70
N GLN A 247 -29.60 3.81 -1.48
CA GLN A 247 -28.69 2.67 -1.35
C GLN A 247 -27.54 2.89 -0.37
N ILE A 248 -27.37 4.07 0.23
CA ILE A 248 -26.26 4.37 1.14
C ILE A 248 -26.18 3.36 2.29
N SER A 249 -27.30 3.09 2.96
CA SER A 249 -27.36 2.12 4.06
C SER A 249 -26.99 0.70 3.63
N ASN A 250 -27.37 0.30 2.41
CA ASN A 250 -26.96 -0.99 1.84
C ASN A 250 -25.46 -1.04 1.60
N ILE A 251 -24.88 0.02 1.03
CA ILE A 251 -23.42 0.13 0.79
C ILE A 251 -22.65 0.07 2.11
N GLN A 252 -23.11 0.79 3.14
CA GLN A 252 -22.51 0.74 4.48
C GLN A 252 -22.56 -0.68 5.08
N SER A 253 -23.69 -1.39 4.91
CA SER A 253 -23.83 -2.78 5.36
C SER A 253 -22.87 -3.73 4.63
N VAL A 254 -22.68 -3.55 3.31
CA VAL A 254 -21.69 -4.31 2.54
C VAL A 254 -20.27 -4.05 3.05
N ILE A 255 -19.91 -2.80 3.32
CA ILE A 255 -18.59 -2.46 3.87
C ILE A 255 -18.37 -3.16 5.22
N GLN A 256 -19.36 -3.11 6.11
CA GLN A 256 -19.26 -3.75 7.42
C GLN A 256 -19.11 -5.27 7.33
N MET A 257 -19.93 -5.92 6.51
CA MET A 257 -19.88 -7.37 6.30
C MET A 257 -18.54 -7.83 5.73
N GLU A 258 -18.04 -7.13 4.70
CA GLU A 258 -16.78 -7.47 4.06
C GLU A 258 -15.57 -7.18 4.95
N SER A 259 -15.65 -6.14 5.78
CA SER A 259 -14.62 -5.85 6.79
C SER A 259 -14.53 -6.95 7.85
N ALA A 260 -15.66 -7.45 8.33
CA ALA A 260 -15.71 -8.58 9.26
C ALA A 260 -15.17 -9.87 8.62
N SER A 261 -15.58 -10.16 7.37
CA SER A 261 -15.08 -11.32 6.61
C SER A 261 -13.56 -11.25 6.35
N LEU A 262 -13.04 -10.05 6.06
CA LEU A 262 -11.60 -9.84 5.90
C LEU A 262 -10.87 -10.08 7.23
N ALA A 263 -11.40 -9.58 8.34
CA ALA A 263 -10.83 -9.78 9.67
C ALA A 263 -10.82 -11.25 10.08
N ASP A 264 -11.85 -12.03 9.74
CA ASP A 264 -11.86 -13.49 9.93
C ASP A 264 -10.75 -14.19 9.13
N GLY A 265 -10.52 -13.78 7.88
CA GLY A 265 -9.42 -14.28 7.07
C GLY A 265 -8.06 -13.98 7.72
N VAL A 266 -7.87 -12.75 8.20
CA VAL A 266 -6.65 -12.35 8.91
C VAL A 266 -6.48 -13.13 10.23
N ARG A 267 -7.58 -13.35 10.99
CA ARG A 267 -7.53 -14.17 12.20
C ARG A 267 -7.00 -15.57 11.90
N ASN A 268 -7.51 -16.23 10.87
CA ASN A 268 -7.10 -17.58 10.51
C ASN A 268 -5.57 -17.64 10.18
N GLU A 269 -5.05 -16.61 9.52
CA GLU A 269 -3.59 -16.53 9.29
C GLU A 269 -2.82 -16.32 10.60
N ILE A 270 -3.27 -15.43 11.47
CA ILE A 270 -2.64 -15.20 12.79
C ILE A 270 -2.63 -16.49 13.62
N GLU A 271 -3.72 -17.27 13.62
CA GLU A 271 -3.83 -18.54 14.36
C GLU A 271 -2.86 -19.62 13.86
N SER A 272 -2.32 -19.48 12.65
CA SER A 272 -1.27 -20.38 12.15
C SER A 272 0.10 -20.18 12.81
N PHE A 273 0.31 -19.03 13.49
CA PHE A 273 1.52 -18.75 14.24
C PHE A 273 1.36 -19.14 15.71
N SER A 274 2.45 -19.51 16.36
CA SER A 274 2.44 -19.92 17.76
C SER A 274 3.51 -19.22 18.61
N GLY A 275 3.25 -19.12 19.91
CA GLY A 275 4.21 -18.59 20.88
C GLY A 275 4.47 -17.10 20.78
N MET A 276 3.59 -16.33 20.16
CA MET A 276 3.64 -14.88 20.16
C MET A 276 3.10 -14.30 21.47
N HIS A 277 3.69 -13.22 21.92
CA HIS A 277 3.26 -12.45 23.10
C HIS A 277 2.49 -11.21 22.69
N ARG A 278 2.84 -10.62 21.56
CA ARG A 278 2.29 -9.37 21.03
C ARG A 278 1.91 -9.52 19.56
N ILE A 279 0.94 -8.71 19.12
CA ILE A 279 0.53 -8.58 17.73
C ILE A 279 0.55 -7.10 17.37
N TYR A 280 1.33 -6.73 16.35
CA TYR A 280 1.38 -5.38 15.81
C TYR A 280 0.73 -5.35 14.44
N LEU A 281 -0.31 -4.53 14.29
CA LEU A 281 -1.00 -4.33 13.02
C LEU A 281 -0.42 -3.12 12.29
N THR A 282 -0.07 -3.29 11.03
CA THR A 282 0.45 -2.26 10.14
C THR A 282 -0.20 -2.32 8.76
N GLY A 283 0.19 -1.43 7.85
CA GLY A 283 -0.41 -1.32 6.53
C GLY A 283 -1.69 -0.52 6.47
N GLY A 284 -2.15 -0.23 5.24
CA GLY A 284 -3.33 0.58 5.01
C GLY A 284 -4.65 -0.03 5.48
N GLY A 285 -4.69 -1.36 5.68
CA GLY A 285 -5.84 -2.10 6.18
C GLY A 285 -5.92 -2.22 7.70
N ALA A 286 -4.87 -1.82 8.43
CA ALA A 286 -4.81 -1.97 9.89
C ALA A 286 -5.99 -1.31 10.62
N GLU A 287 -6.42 -0.12 10.15
CA GLU A 287 -7.59 0.57 10.72
C GLU A 287 -8.87 -0.25 10.62
N ILE A 288 -9.06 -0.93 9.49
CA ILE A 288 -10.29 -1.69 9.21
C ILE A 288 -10.42 -2.88 10.16
N ILE A 289 -9.30 -3.57 10.43
CA ILE A 289 -9.33 -4.84 11.17
C ILE A 289 -8.99 -4.72 12.66
N TYR A 290 -8.46 -3.59 13.13
CA TYR A 290 -7.91 -3.45 14.48
C TYR A 290 -8.88 -3.87 15.59
N SER A 291 -10.13 -3.39 15.55
CA SER A 291 -11.14 -3.71 16.56
C SER A 291 -11.47 -5.21 16.60
N TYR A 292 -11.60 -5.84 15.45
CA TYR A 292 -11.87 -7.27 15.30
C TYR A 292 -10.71 -8.12 15.85
N ILE A 293 -9.47 -7.81 15.43
CA ILE A 293 -8.30 -8.59 15.88
C ILE A 293 -8.09 -8.46 17.39
N LYS A 294 -8.31 -7.26 17.94
CA LYS A 294 -8.24 -7.04 19.39
C LYS A 294 -9.28 -7.86 20.15
N GLU A 295 -10.47 -8.03 19.60
CA GLU A 295 -11.54 -8.87 20.18
C GLU A 295 -11.21 -10.37 20.06
N TYR A 296 -10.65 -10.79 18.92
CA TYR A 296 -10.31 -12.20 18.67
C TYR A 296 -9.14 -12.70 19.54
N PHE A 297 -8.20 -11.79 19.90
CA PHE A 297 -7.00 -12.14 20.67
C PHE A 297 -6.92 -11.42 22.03
N PRO A 298 -7.90 -11.60 22.93
CA PRO A 298 -8.00 -10.84 24.20
C PRO A 298 -6.87 -11.15 25.18
N ARG A 299 -6.13 -12.24 24.96
CA ARG A 299 -4.99 -12.65 25.81
C ARG A 299 -3.65 -12.11 25.32
N HIS A 300 -3.61 -11.51 24.13
CA HIS A 300 -2.40 -10.95 23.54
C HIS A 300 -2.44 -9.42 23.64
N LYS A 301 -1.26 -8.81 23.69
CA LYS A 301 -1.16 -7.36 23.55
C LYS A 301 -1.27 -7.02 22.06
N VAL A 302 -2.47 -6.65 21.62
CA VAL A 302 -2.74 -6.22 20.25
C VAL A 302 -2.59 -4.70 20.17
N SER A 303 -1.70 -4.24 19.31
CA SER A 303 -1.42 -2.82 19.07
C SER A 303 -1.48 -2.52 17.57
N LYS A 304 -1.93 -1.33 17.23
CA LYS A 304 -1.78 -0.76 15.89
C LYS A 304 -0.58 0.18 15.93
N VAL A 305 0.34 0.05 14.97
CA VAL A 305 1.49 0.97 14.90
C VAL A 305 1.01 2.40 14.63
N GLU A 306 1.81 3.38 15.05
CA GLU A 306 1.51 4.78 14.76
C GLU A 306 1.59 5.04 13.26
N GLU A 307 0.61 5.77 12.71
CA GLU A 307 0.49 6.05 11.28
C GLU A 307 0.74 4.80 10.40
N PRO A 308 -0.05 3.73 10.56
CA PRO A 308 0.25 2.41 10.02
C PRO A 308 0.45 2.42 8.49
N GLN A 309 -0.18 3.37 7.79
CA GLN A 309 -0.03 3.55 6.35
C GLN A 309 1.37 4.05 5.95
N PHE A 310 2.07 4.78 6.83
CA PHE A 310 3.41 5.34 6.57
C PHE A 310 4.53 4.66 7.37
N ALA A 311 4.18 3.75 8.26
CA ALA A 311 5.12 3.15 9.21
C ALA A 311 6.31 2.49 8.48
N LEU A 312 6.03 1.71 7.43
CA LEU A 312 7.07 1.04 6.63
C LEU A 312 8.02 2.05 5.99
N VAL A 313 7.49 3.00 5.23
CA VAL A 313 8.32 3.94 4.48
C VAL A 313 9.13 4.87 5.40
N LYS A 314 8.60 5.21 6.59
CA LYS A 314 9.35 5.96 7.61
C LYS A 314 10.47 5.14 8.24
N ALA A 315 10.26 3.84 8.47
CA ALA A 315 11.30 2.93 8.94
C ALA A 315 12.43 2.80 7.92
N MET A 316 12.08 2.68 6.63
CA MET A 316 13.07 2.58 5.54
C MET A 316 13.99 3.80 5.41
N VAL A 317 13.52 5.01 5.75
CA VAL A 317 14.35 6.23 5.75
C VAL A 317 15.43 6.18 6.82
N ARG A 318 15.20 5.44 7.91
CA ARG A 318 16.11 5.33 9.06
C ARG A 318 17.07 4.14 8.95
N ALA A 319 16.85 3.21 8.01
CA ALA A 319 17.66 2.02 7.75
C ALA A 319 18.83 2.31 6.79
#